data_782bd3e8b4069c63689958db85bedc5c
#
_entry.id   782bd3e8b4069c63689958db85bedc5c
#
_cell.length_a   1.000
_cell.length_b   1.000
_cell.length_c   1.000
_cell.angle_alpha   90.00
_cell.angle_beta   90.00
_cell.angle_gamma   90.00
#
_symmetry.space_group_name_H-M   'P 1'
#
loop_
_entity.id
_entity.type
_entity.pdbx_description
1 polymer ?
#
loop_
_entity_poly.entity_id
_entity_poly.type
_entity_poly.pdbx_seq_one_letter_code
_entity_poly.pdbx_strand_id
1 'polypeptide(L)'
;MGTNSVTLDSWAVLAWLQGEPAGALVRDLLRWAGGVDDAAARVSPLIALGPDQPTILLNVLNLGEVFYILGRRFGIGTARDTIRDLRTMPIRIVPADDTTVMEAASIKVCHRVSFADAVAAATARLNDSMLITGDPELKALPDVVVHWIGPQS
;
A
#
# COMPACT_ATOMS: atom_id res chain seq x y z
N MET A 1 5.31 -19.85 -8.27
CA MET A 1 5.18 -18.56 -8.97
C MET A 1 5.05 -17.45 -7.96
N GLY A 2 5.88 -16.44 -8.05
CA GLY A 2 5.75 -15.25 -7.23
C GLY A 2 4.51 -14.44 -7.64
N THR A 3 3.88 -13.79 -6.68
CA THR A 3 2.85 -12.81 -7.01
C THR A 3 3.46 -11.62 -7.74
N ASN A 4 2.71 -11.04 -8.66
CA ASN A 4 3.10 -9.79 -9.33
C ASN A 4 2.20 -8.63 -8.89
N SER A 5 1.64 -8.75 -7.70
CA SER A 5 0.74 -7.78 -7.10
C SER A 5 1.29 -7.30 -5.77
N VAL A 6 1.25 -6.00 -5.57
CA VAL A 6 1.56 -5.37 -4.29
C VAL A 6 0.37 -4.56 -3.81
N THR A 7 0.19 -4.51 -2.49
CA THR A 7 -0.82 -3.69 -1.84
C THR A 7 -0.11 -2.64 -1.00
N LEU A 8 -0.50 -1.39 -1.15
CA LEU A 8 0.01 -0.29 -0.35
C LEU A 8 -0.96 -0.03 0.81
N ASP A 9 -0.41 0.25 1.99
CA ASP A 9 -1.19 0.84 3.07
C ASP A 9 -1.04 2.37 3.03
N SER A 10 -1.73 3.07 3.92
CA SER A 10 -1.63 4.53 4.00
C SER A 10 -0.21 4.98 4.39
N TRP A 11 0.49 4.20 5.23
CA TRP A 11 1.86 4.51 5.64
C TRP A 11 2.79 4.59 4.42
N ALA A 12 2.72 3.61 3.54
CA ALA A 12 3.55 3.54 2.33
C ALA A 12 3.23 4.69 1.37
N VAL A 13 1.95 4.98 1.15
CA VAL A 13 1.52 6.09 0.30
C VAL A 13 2.00 7.43 0.84
N LEU A 14 1.85 7.65 2.15
CA LEU A 14 2.28 8.90 2.79
C LEU A 14 3.80 9.07 2.74
N ALA A 15 4.57 8.00 2.94
CA ALA A 15 6.03 8.05 2.84
C ALA A 15 6.47 8.51 1.43
N TRP A 16 5.81 8.00 0.40
CA TRP A 16 6.08 8.41 -0.96
C TRP A 16 5.66 9.86 -1.22
N LEU A 17 4.44 10.23 -0.85
CA LEU A 17 3.92 11.58 -1.07
C LEU A 17 4.73 12.65 -0.35
N GLN A 18 5.30 12.33 0.81
CA GLN A 18 6.09 13.26 1.60
C GLN A 18 7.58 13.25 1.25
N GLY A 19 7.97 12.47 0.25
CA GLY A 19 9.35 12.41 -0.22
C GLY A 19 10.31 11.76 0.78
N GLU A 20 9.82 10.93 1.68
CA GLU A 20 10.66 10.22 2.63
C GLU A 20 11.47 9.12 1.93
N PRO A 21 12.68 8.77 2.45
CA PRO A 21 13.50 7.73 1.83
C PRO A 21 12.77 6.40 1.68
N ALA A 22 11.93 6.04 2.66
CA ALA A 22 11.12 4.82 2.60
C ALA A 22 10.15 4.79 1.41
N GLY A 23 9.74 5.94 0.90
CA GLY A 23 8.84 6.06 -0.24
C GLY A 23 9.49 5.82 -1.60
N ALA A 24 10.82 5.68 -1.66
CA ALA A 24 11.52 5.48 -2.93
C ALA A 24 11.10 4.19 -3.65
N LEU A 25 10.90 3.11 -2.92
CA LEU A 25 10.41 1.86 -3.49
C LEU A 25 9.00 2.02 -4.07
N VAL A 26 8.12 2.71 -3.36
CA VAL A 26 6.75 2.98 -3.83
C VAL A 26 6.81 3.78 -5.13
N ARG A 27 7.63 4.82 -5.19
CA ARG A 27 7.83 5.60 -6.41
C ARG A 27 8.27 4.72 -7.58
N ASP A 28 9.24 3.87 -7.37
CA ASP A 28 9.78 3.03 -8.44
C ASP A 28 8.80 1.93 -8.86
N LEU A 29 8.02 1.38 -7.92
CA LEU A 29 6.93 0.46 -8.24
C LEU A 29 5.87 1.12 -9.12
N LEU A 30 5.49 2.37 -8.80
CA LEU A 30 4.52 3.12 -9.59
C LEU A 30 5.06 3.43 -10.99
N ARG A 31 6.33 3.79 -11.12
CA ARG A 31 6.96 4.02 -12.42
C ARG A 31 6.98 2.75 -13.25
N TRP A 32 7.34 1.63 -12.65
CA TRP A 32 7.35 0.34 -13.34
C TRP A 32 5.93 -0.05 -13.79
N ALA A 33 4.94 0.08 -12.90
CA ALA A 33 3.53 -0.19 -13.22
C ALA A 33 3.03 0.73 -14.35
N GLY A 34 3.57 1.94 -14.45
CA GLY A 34 3.26 2.90 -15.50
C GLY A 34 4.05 2.71 -16.79
N GLY A 35 4.88 1.68 -16.89
CA GLY A 35 5.61 1.35 -18.12
C GLY A 35 6.99 1.99 -18.23
N VAL A 36 7.58 2.51 -17.15
CA VAL A 36 8.94 3.04 -17.16
C VAL A 36 9.92 1.90 -16.95
N ASP A 37 10.58 1.46 -18.01
CA ASP A 37 11.37 0.22 -18.04
C ASP A 37 12.55 0.20 -17.06
N ASP A 38 13.26 1.31 -16.89
CA ASP A 38 14.42 1.35 -16.01
C ASP A 38 14.06 1.24 -14.53
N ALA A 39 12.80 1.48 -14.16
CA ALA A 39 12.32 1.32 -12.80
C ALA A 39 12.35 -0.14 -12.34
N ALA A 40 12.09 -1.09 -13.24
CA ALA A 40 12.16 -2.52 -12.93
C ALA A 40 13.54 -2.92 -12.39
N ALA A 41 14.60 -2.38 -12.97
CA ALA A 41 15.97 -2.68 -12.54
C ALA A 41 16.27 -2.19 -11.12
N ARG A 42 15.61 -1.12 -10.67
CA ARG A 42 15.75 -0.61 -9.30
C ARG A 42 14.93 -1.41 -8.30
N VAL A 43 13.79 -1.94 -8.72
CA VAL A 43 12.87 -2.69 -7.85
C VAL A 43 13.31 -4.14 -7.67
N SER A 44 13.75 -4.79 -8.73
CA SER A 44 14.05 -6.23 -8.73
C SER A 44 15.04 -6.69 -7.64
N PRO A 45 16.10 -5.92 -7.32
CA PRO A 45 16.99 -6.33 -6.21
C PRO A 45 16.38 -6.18 -4.83
N LEU A 46 15.28 -5.43 -4.68
CA LEU A 46 14.73 -5.06 -3.39
C LEU A 46 13.54 -5.93 -3.00
N ILE A 47 12.81 -6.45 -3.98
CA ILE A 47 11.55 -7.15 -3.73
C ILE A 47 11.35 -8.25 -4.77
N ALA A 48 10.88 -9.41 -4.31
CA ALA A 48 10.68 -10.57 -5.17
C ALA A 48 9.36 -10.48 -5.92
N LEU A 49 9.39 -9.87 -7.10
CA LEU A 49 8.26 -9.81 -8.03
C LEU A 49 8.62 -10.50 -9.34
N GLY A 50 7.61 -10.94 -10.07
CA GLY A 50 7.79 -11.49 -11.41
C GLY A 50 8.29 -10.43 -12.41
N PRO A 51 8.61 -10.84 -13.66
CA PRO A 51 9.21 -9.93 -14.64
C PRO A 51 8.24 -8.93 -15.26
N ASP A 52 6.93 -9.19 -15.16
CA ASP A 52 5.91 -8.33 -15.74
C ASP A 52 5.65 -7.11 -14.86
N GLN A 53 5.03 -6.09 -15.45
CA GLN A 53 4.64 -4.89 -14.71
C GLN A 53 3.75 -5.28 -13.52
N PRO A 54 4.03 -4.74 -12.31
CA PRO A 54 3.25 -5.09 -11.14
C PRO A 54 1.86 -4.45 -11.17
N THR A 55 0.90 -5.13 -10.55
CA THR A 55 -0.39 -4.56 -10.20
C THR A 55 -0.26 -3.95 -8.81
N ILE A 56 -0.63 -2.68 -8.67
CA ILE A 56 -0.54 -1.96 -7.40
C ILE A 56 -1.94 -1.70 -6.88
N LEU A 57 -2.24 -2.23 -5.70
CA LEU A 57 -3.54 -2.14 -5.06
C LEU A 57 -3.49 -1.16 -3.88
N LEU A 58 -4.58 -0.42 -3.71
CA LEU A 58 -4.80 0.44 -2.55
C LEU A 58 -6.28 0.37 -2.22
N ASN A 59 -6.61 -0.07 -1.00
CA ASN A 59 -8.01 -0.10 -0.58
C ASN A 59 -8.54 1.34 -0.40
N VAL A 60 -9.78 1.57 -0.79
CA VAL A 60 -10.40 2.89 -0.67
C VAL A 60 -10.42 3.41 0.77
N LEU A 61 -10.48 2.51 1.75
CA LEU A 61 -10.41 2.90 3.17
C LEU A 61 -9.05 3.50 3.50
N ASN A 62 -7.97 2.90 3.01
CA ASN A 62 -6.62 3.44 3.20
C ASN A 62 -6.43 4.73 2.41
N LEU A 63 -7.05 4.86 1.24
CA LEU A 63 -7.09 6.13 0.50
C LEU A 63 -7.77 7.22 1.33
N GLY A 64 -8.89 6.89 1.99
CA GLY A 64 -9.59 7.81 2.89
C GLY A 64 -8.71 8.24 4.06
N GLU A 65 -7.91 7.33 4.60
CA GLU A 65 -6.96 7.65 5.67
C GLU A 65 -5.88 8.63 5.18
N VAL A 66 -5.34 8.41 3.98
CA VAL A 66 -4.41 9.36 3.36
C VAL A 66 -5.07 10.74 3.24
N PHE A 67 -6.32 10.77 2.79
CA PHE A 67 -7.08 12.02 2.63
C PHE A 67 -7.17 12.79 3.95
N TYR A 68 -7.62 12.15 5.04
CA TYR A 68 -7.83 12.91 6.27
C TYR A 68 -6.51 13.32 6.94
N ILE A 69 -5.47 12.51 6.83
CA ILE A 69 -4.15 12.85 7.37
C ILE A 69 -3.60 14.08 6.64
N LEU A 70 -3.64 14.08 5.32
CA LEU A 70 -3.20 15.24 4.52
C LEU A 70 -4.09 16.46 4.76
N GLY A 71 -5.39 16.25 4.88
CA GLY A 71 -6.34 17.33 5.14
C GLY A 71 -6.11 18.03 6.47
N ARG A 72 -5.79 17.26 7.50
CA ARG A 72 -5.44 17.82 8.82
C ARG A 72 -4.11 18.57 8.79
N ARG A 73 -3.16 18.08 8.01
CA ARG A 73 -1.82 18.67 7.96
C ARG A 73 -1.71 19.86 7.02
N PHE A 74 -2.35 19.79 5.85
CA PHE A 74 -2.16 20.76 4.76
C PHE A 74 -3.44 21.42 4.28
N GLY A 75 -4.59 21.08 4.84
CA GLY A 75 -5.89 21.60 4.45
C GLY A 75 -6.64 20.70 3.46
N ILE A 76 -7.97 20.82 3.46
CA ILE A 76 -8.84 19.93 2.68
C ILE A 76 -8.67 20.11 1.18
N GLY A 77 -8.37 21.32 0.72
CA GLY A 77 -8.14 21.59 -0.71
C GLY A 77 -6.94 20.81 -1.25
N THR A 78 -5.81 20.86 -0.54
CA THR A 78 -4.61 20.10 -0.88
C THR A 78 -4.89 18.62 -0.87
N ALA A 79 -5.62 18.13 0.14
CA ALA A 79 -5.96 16.72 0.23
C ALA A 79 -6.82 16.26 -0.95
N ARG A 80 -7.83 17.06 -1.34
CA ARG A 80 -8.67 16.75 -2.51
C ARG A 80 -7.87 16.68 -3.80
N ASP A 81 -6.96 17.63 -4.01
CA ASP A 81 -6.10 17.66 -5.19
C ASP A 81 -5.19 16.43 -5.24
N THR A 82 -4.63 16.05 -4.10
CA THR A 82 -3.76 14.87 -3.99
C THR A 82 -4.53 13.59 -4.32
N ILE A 83 -5.74 13.42 -3.78
CA ILE A 83 -6.56 12.24 -4.08
C ILE A 83 -6.93 12.19 -5.56
N ARG A 84 -7.30 13.33 -6.15
CA ARG A 84 -7.56 13.39 -7.59
C ARG A 84 -6.35 12.91 -8.40
N ASP A 85 -5.17 13.37 -8.04
CA ASP A 85 -3.93 13.00 -8.74
C ASP A 85 -3.60 11.51 -8.55
N LEU A 86 -3.79 10.98 -7.34
CA LEU A 86 -3.59 9.55 -7.05
C LEU A 86 -4.49 8.67 -7.93
N ARG A 87 -5.72 9.09 -8.18
CA ARG A 87 -6.66 8.33 -9.02
C ARG A 87 -6.26 8.29 -10.50
N THR A 88 -5.33 9.13 -10.93
CA THR A 88 -4.79 9.10 -12.30
C THR A 88 -3.54 8.25 -12.42
N MET A 89 -3.01 7.76 -11.31
CA MET A 89 -1.80 6.95 -11.29
C MET A 89 -2.12 5.46 -11.51
N PRO A 90 -1.11 4.63 -11.87
CA PRO A 90 -1.32 3.20 -12.07
C PRO A 90 -1.52 2.46 -10.73
N ILE A 91 -2.51 2.89 -9.99
CA ILE A 91 -2.95 2.31 -8.72
C ILE A 91 -4.41 1.86 -8.91
N ARG A 92 -4.66 0.60 -8.64
CA ARG A 92 -6.02 0.08 -8.63
C ARG A 92 -6.64 0.31 -7.26
N ILE A 93 -7.68 1.14 -7.20
CA ILE A 93 -8.42 1.38 -5.96
C ILE A 93 -9.38 0.22 -5.73
N VAL A 94 -9.19 -0.49 -4.62
CA VAL A 94 -9.98 -1.66 -4.27
C VAL A 94 -11.09 -1.23 -3.31
N PRO A 95 -12.34 -1.65 -3.52
CA PRO A 95 -13.42 -1.28 -2.61
C PRO A 95 -13.28 -1.97 -1.25
N ALA A 96 -13.74 -1.29 -0.20
CA ALA A 96 -13.88 -1.89 1.13
C ALA A 96 -15.25 -2.61 1.18
N ASP A 97 -15.34 -3.72 0.48
CA ASP A 97 -16.58 -4.48 0.36
C ASP A 97 -16.80 -5.40 1.57
N ASP A 98 -17.93 -6.11 1.56
CA ASP A 98 -18.31 -7.01 2.65
C ASP A 98 -17.20 -8.03 2.94
N THR A 99 -16.69 -8.69 1.91
CA THR A 99 -15.64 -9.72 2.07
C THR A 99 -14.38 -9.14 2.71
N THR A 100 -13.94 -7.98 2.24
CA THR A 100 -12.74 -7.33 2.76
C THR A 100 -12.93 -6.88 4.22
N VAL A 101 -14.06 -6.27 4.52
CA VAL A 101 -14.36 -5.78 5.88
C VAL A 101 -14.44 -6.94 6.86
N MET A 102 -15.10 -8.02 6.50
CA MET A 102 -15.23 -9.19 7.39
C MET A 102 -13.88 -9.90 7.58
N GLU A 103 -13.05 -9.97 6.56
CA GLU A 103 -11.70 -10.50 6.70
C GLU A 103 -10.86 -9.62 7.64
N ALA A 104 -10.92 -8.30 7.48
CA ALA A 104 -10.26 -7.36 8.37
C ALA A 104 -10.71 -7.51 9.81
N ALA A 105 -12.02 -7.66 10.02
CA ALA A 105 -12.59 -7.90 11.35
C ALA A 105 -12.05 -9.19 11.96
N SER A 106 -11.91 -10.26 11.18
CA SER A 106 -11.33 -11.53 11.64
C SER A 106 -9.87 -11.35 12.09
N ILE A 107 -9.10 -10.57 11.37
CA ILE A 107 -7.72 -10.26 11.76
C ILE A 107 -7.71 -9.54 13.12
N LYS A 108 -8.63 -8.61 13.33
CA LYS A 108 -8.71 -7.86 14.59
C LYS A 108 -9.15 -8.73 15.79
N VAL A 109 -9.82 -9.83 15.56
CA VAL A 109 -10.16 -10.75 16.65
C VAL A 109 -8.88 -11.30 17.31
N CYS A 110 -7.85 -11.56 16.51
CA CYS A 110 -6.63 -12.23 16.97
C CYS A 110 -5.44 -11.28 17.17
N HIS A 111 -5.51 -10.07 16.62
CA HIS A 111 -4.35 -9.17 16.58
C HIS A 111 -4.73 -7.74 16.94
N ARG A 112 -3.81 -7.05 17.62
CA ARG A 112 -3.97 -5.62 17.95
C ARG A 112 -3.47 -4.77 16.78
N VAL A 113 -4.37 -4.46 15.87
CA VAL A 113 -4.11 -3.56 14.74
C VAL A 113 -5.29 -2.62 14.59
N SER A 114 -5.06 -1.44 14.04
CA SER A 114 -6.14 -0.53 13.68
C SER A 114 -7.02 -1.16 12.61
N PHE A 115 -8.26 -0.67 12.46
CA PHE A 115 -9.14 -1.19 11.41
C PHE A 115 -8.58 -0.91 10.02
N ALA A 116 -7.98 0.27 9.82
CA ALA A 116 -7.35 0.61 8.55
C ALA A 116 -6.20 -0.35 8.20
N ASP A 117 -5.35 -0.68 9.18
CA ASP A 117 -4.27 -1.65 8.99
C ASP A 117 -4.80 -3.04 8.70
N ALA A 118 -5.85 -3.45 9.40
CA ALA A 118 -6.49 -4.74 9.15
C ALA A 118 -7.09 -4.80 7.74
N VAL A 119 -7.65 -3.71 7.24
CA VAL A 119 -8.19 -3.65 5.87
C VAL A 119 -7.07 -3.74 4.84
N ALA A 120 -5.94 -3.08 5.05
CA ALA A 120 -4.78 -3.20 4.16
C ALA A 120 -4.29 -4.65 4.11
N ALA A 121 -4.15 -5.28 5.26
CA ALA A 121 -3.73 -6.68 5.37
C ALA A 121 -4.74 -7.62 4.70
N ALA A 122 -6.04 -7.41 4.92
CA ALA A 122 -7.11 -8.19 4.30
C ALA A 122 -7.09 -8.04 2.77
N THR A 123 -6.88 -6.83 2.27
CA THR A 123 -6.78 -6.57 0.83
C THR A 123 -5.63 -7.35 0.22
N ALA A 124 -4.46 -7.33 0.86
CA ALA A 124 -3.29 -8.07 0.39
C ALA A 124 -3.57 -9.58 0.37
N ARG A 125 -4.14 -10.10 1.45
CA ARG A 125 -4.41 -11.53 1.61
C ARG A 125 -5.43 -12.04 0.59
N LEU A 126 -6.54 -11.32 0.42
CA LEU A 126 -7.63 -11.71 -0.49
C LEU A 126 -7.22 -11.62 -1.96
N ASN A 127 -6.21 -10.83 -2.28
CA ASN A 127 -5.74 -10.64 -3.66
C ASN A 127 -4.41 -11.36 -3.94
N ASP A 128 -3.95 -12.20 -3.02
CA ASP A 128 -2.66 -12.87 -3.14
C ASP A 128 -1.54 -11.86 -3.48
N SER A 129 -1.49 -10.80 -2.71
CA SER A 129 -0.68 -9.61 -2.96
C SER A 129 0.27 -9.37 -1.79
N MET A 130 1.46 -8.86 -2.07
CA MET A 130 2.45 -8.53 -1.05
C MET A 130 2.14 -7.16 -0.46
N LEU A 131 2.03 -7.08 0.86
CA LEU A 131 1.76 -5.81 1.56
C LEU A 131 3.05 -5.01 1.73
N ILE A 132 3.07 -3.80 1.22
CA ILE A 132 4.17 -2.85 1.40
C ILE A 132 3.81 -1.92 2.55
N THR A 133 4.56 -1.96 3.62
CA THR A 133 4.27 -1.15 4.82
C THR A 133 5.53 -0.84 5.62
N GLY A 134 5.49 0.23 6.38
CA GLY A 134 6.45 0.57 7.43
C GLY A 134 5.77 0.74 8.78
N ASP A 135 4.49 0.37 8.91
CA ASP A 135 3.77 0.43 10.17
C ASP A 135 4.13 -0.78 11.04
N PRO A 136 4.71 -0.56 12.25
CA PRO A 136 5.11 -1.66 13.13
C PRO A 136 3.99 -2.63 13.48
N GLU A 137 2.73 -2.19 13.52
CA GLU A 137 1.58 -3.06 13.83
C GLU A 137 1.41 -4.16 12.78
N LEU A 138 1.84 -3.90 11.53
CA LEU A 138 1.68 -4.84 10.41
C LEU A 138 2.88 -5.75 10.20
N LYS A 139 3.98 -5.53 10.93
CA LYS A 139 5.25 -6.21 10.66
C LYS A 139 5.20 -7.73 10.83
N ALA A 140 4.38 -8.23 11.75
CA ALA A 140 4.38 -9.62 12.18
C ALA A 140 3.01 -10.30 12.09
N LEU A 141 2.14 -9.87 11.19
CA LEU A 141 0.86 -10.54 10.98
C LEU A 141 1.07 -11.89 10.27
N PRO A 142 0.50 -12.98 10.80
CA PRO A 142 0.55 -14.27 10.12
C PRO A 142 -0.30 -14.26 8.84
N ASP A 143 0.05 -15.11 7.89
CA ASP A 143 -0.67 -15.30 6.63
C ASP A 143 -0.74 -14.06 5.73
N VAL A 144 0.06 -13.04 6.02
CA VAL A 144 0.23 -11.87 5.15
C VAL A 144 1.71 -11.78 4.79
N VAL A 145 2.00 -11.74 3.49
CA VAL A 145 3.36 -11.53 3.03
C VAL A 145 3.65 -10.04 3.08
N VAL A 146 4.57 -9.65 3.94
CA VAL A 146 4.91 -8.23 4.16
C VAL A 146 6.29 -7.94 3.59
N HIS A 147 6.38 -6.88 2.80
CA HIS A 147 7.66 -6.27 2.45
C HIS A 147 7.82 -4.99 3.29
N TRP A 148 8.75 -5.02 4.22
CA TRP A 148 8.97 -3.95 5.18
C TRP A 148 9.78 -2.82 4.57
N ILE A 149 9.27 -1.60 4.61
CA ILE A 149 9.97 -0.38 4.16
C ILE A 149 10.18 0.63 5.29
N GLY A 150 9.80 0.27 6.50
CA GLY A 150 9.98 1.14 7.66
C GLY A 150 11.42 1.18 8.17
N PRO A 151 11.64 1.91 9.26
CA PRO A 151 12.98 2.02 9.83
C PRO A 151 13.53 0.66 10.24
N GLN A 152 14.83 0.49 10.04
CA GLN A 152 15.57 -0.65 10.60
C GLN A 152 15.76 -0.39 12.10
N SER A 153 15.30 -1.34 12.93
CA SER A 153 15.49 -1.24 14.40
C SER A 153 16.84 -1.75 14.82
#